data_8b0df6e3f1cc659b80cf60c50738a33b
#
_entry.id   8b0df6e3f1cc659b80cf60c50738a33b
#
_cell.length_a   1.000
_cell.length_b   1.000
_cell.length_c   1.000
_cell.angle_alpha   90.00
_cell.angle_beta   90.00
_cell.angle_gamma   90.00
#
_symmetry.space_group_name_H-M   'P 1'
#
loop_
_entity.id
_entity.type
_entity.pdbx_description
1 polymer ?
#
loop_
_entity_poly.entity_id
_entity_poly.type
_entity_poly.pdbx_seq_one_letter_code
_entity_poly.pdbx_strand_id
1 'polypeptide(L)'
;MQYILERAKSVLEEFGGRDVFETAENAGVNVWFRTLGSLKGFYIFENNCRYIVINEELDDITKGVVCAHELGHDMLHRKLSVGGIRENTLFLANNKTEREANLFASEILIPDDDILSALSECDSVKRLSAQLGFPSELIQYKLEAMNFKGYHFKLSDVKNDFLK
;
A
#
# COMPACT_ATOMS: atom_id res chain seq x y z
N MET A 1 11.60 -5.50 -7.71
CA MET A 1 10.21 -5.83 -8.11
C MET A 1 9.84 -7.25 -7.68
N GLN A 2 10.44 -8.32 -8.19
CA GLN A 2 10.05 -9.71 -7.89
C GLN A 2 9.91 -10.00 -6.39
N TYR A 3 10.89 -9.63 -5.58
CA TYR A 3 10.84 -9.81 -4.12
C TYR A 3 9.62 -9.15 -3.45
N ILE A 4 9.21 -7.97 -3.93
CA ILE A 4 8.04 -7.26 -3.39
C ILE A 4 6.75 -8.03 -3.69
N LEU A 5 6.60 -8.50 -4.93
CA LEU A 5 5.44 -9.27 -5.37
C LEU A 5 5.33 -10.61 -4.64
N GLU A 6 6.46 -11.32 -4.51
CA GLU A 6 6.53 -12.57 -3.74
C GLU A 6 6.20 -12.34 -2.26
N ARG A 7 6.68 -11.23 -1.68
CA ARG A 7 6.39 -10.90 -0.28
C ARG A 7 4.92 -10.56 -0.06
N ALA A 8 4.31 -9.75 -0.95
CA ALA A 8 2.88 -9.44 -0.89
C ALA A 8 2.03 -10.71 -1.01
N LYS A 9 2.35 -11.58 -1.97
CA LYS A 9 1.69 -12.88 -2.14
C LYS A 9 1.81 -13.74 -0.89
N SER A 10 3.01 -13.89 -0.33
CA SER A 10 3.24 -14.66 0.90
C SER A 10 2.43 -14.11 2.09
N VAL A 11 2.32 -12.78 2.22
CA VAL A 11 1.52 -12.16 3.28
C VAL A 11 0.03 -12.48 3.11
N LEU A 12 -0.51 -12.43 1.90
CA LEU A 12 -1.90 -12.79 1.64
C LEU A 12 -2.17 -14.29 1.87
N GLU A 13 -1.24 -15.17 1.48
CA GLU A 13 -1.37 -16.62 1.66
C GLU A 13 -1.29 -17.02 3.15
N GLU A 14 -0.43 -16.38 3.93
CA GLU A 14 -0.17 -16.73 5.33
C GLU A 14 -1.10 -16.02 6.31
N PHE A 15 -1.40 -14.74 6.06
CA PHE A 15 -2.11 -13.85 7.00
C PHE A 15 -3.39 -13.24 6.44
N GLY A 16 -3.75 -13.53 5.18
CA GLY A 16 -4.91 -12.92 4.53
C GLY A 16 -6.18 -13.02 5.37
N GLY A 17 -6.84 -11.89 5.57
CA GLY A 17 -8.08 -11.73 6.28
C GLY A 17 -9.21 -11.25 5.35
N ARG A 18 -10.33 -10.83 5.95
CA ARG A 18 -11.48 -10.26 5.20
C ARG A 18 -11.15 -8.91 4.58
N ASP A 19 -10.21 -8.20 5.20
CA ASP A 19 -9.71 -6.91 4.76
C ASP A 19 -8.24 -6.73 5.13
N VAL A 20 -7.65 -5.59 4.78
CA VAL A 20 -6.25 -5.30 5.04
C VAL A 20 -5.94 -5.10 6.52
N PHE A 21 -6.91 -4.63 7.31
CA PHE A 21 -6.72 -4.43 8.75
C PHE A 21 -6.58 -5.78 9.45
N GLU A 22 -7.49 -6.71 9.16
CA GLU A 22 -7.40 -8.08 9.67
C GLU A 22 -6.12 -8.79 9.17
N THR A 23 -5.71 -8.56 7.92
CA THR A 23 -4.45 -9.08 7.39
C THR A 23 -3.24 -8.55 8.18
N ALA A 24 -3.21 -7.26 8.52
CA ALA A 24 -2.16 -6.68 9.34
C ALA A 24 -2.16 -7.26 10.77
N GLU A 25 -3.33 -7.39 11.38
CA GLU A 25 -3.49 -7.97 12.72
C GLU A 25 -3.08 -9.44 12.75
N ASN A 26 -3.48 -10.25 11.77
CA ASN A 26 -3.06 -11.64 11.62
C ASN A 26 -1.54 -11.78 11.46
N ALA A 27 -0.91 -10.81 10.79
CA ALA A 27 0.55 -10.72 10.68
C ALA A 27 1.23 -10.23 11.96
N GLY A 28 0.46 -9.95 13.03
CA GLY A 28 0.93 -9.51 14.34
C GLY A 28 1.30 -8.04 14.40
N VAL A 29 0.67 -7.19 13.59
CA VAL A 29 0.79 -5.73 13.64
C VAL A 29 -0.49 -5.16 14.27
N ASN A 30 -0.35 -4.36 15.32
CA ASN A 30 -1.50 -3.71 15.94
C ASN A 30 -1.95 -2.53 15.09
N VAL A 31 -3.23 -2.47 14.74
CA VAL A 31 -3.80 -1.36 13.96
C VAL A 31 -4.61 -0.45 14.88
N TRP A 32 -4.23 0.83 14.94
CA TRP A 32 -4.88 1.83 15.77
C TRP A 32 -5.40 2.99 14.94
N PHE A 33 -6.58 3.48 15.30
CA PHE A 33 -7.18 4.67 14.70
C PHE A 33 -7.10 5.83 15.71
N ARG A 34 -6.59 6.99 15.26
CA ARG A 34 -6.40 8.19 16.09
C ARG A 34 -6.60 9.44 15.26
N THR A 35 -6.96 10.53 15.89
CA THR A 35 -6.95 11.86 15.25
C THR A 35 -5.50 12.29 15.06
N LEU A 36 -5.06 12.44 13.82
CA LEU A 36 -3.67 12.77 13.47
C LEU A 36 -3.51 14.12 12.76
N GLY A 37 -4.57 14.94 12.72
CA GLY A 37 -4.55 16.22 11.99
C GLY A 37 -4.27 16.01 10.51
N SER A 38 -3.22 16.59 9.98
CA SER A 38 -2.86 16.46 8.56
C SER A 38 -2.13 15.17 8.18
N LEU A 39 -1.65 14.42 9.17
CA LEU A 39 -0.96 13.15 8.92
C LEU A 39 -1.98 12.05 8.61
N LYS A 40 -1.72 11.25 7.58
CA LYS A 40 -2.61 10.15 7.18
C LYS A 40 -2.41 8.90 8.02
N GLY A 41 -1.17 8.57 8.35
CA GLY A 41 -0.80 7.43 9.19
C GLY A 41 0.70 7.27 9.27
N PHE A 42 1.13 6.32 10.08
CA PHE A 42 2.54 5.98 10.23
C PHE A 42 2.72 4.60 10.86
N TYR A 43 3.89 4.00 10.62
CA TYR A 43 4.31 2.74 11.22
C TYR A 43 5.32 2.98 12.36
N ILE A 44 5.16 2.23 13.46
CA ILE A 44 6.10 2.21 14.60
C ILE A 44 6.53 0.77 14.90
N PHE A 45 7.83 0.59 15.13
CA PHE A 45 8.38 -0.61 15.73
C PHE A 45 9.14 -0.24 17.01
N GLU A 46 8.54 -0.53 18.16
CA GLU A 46 9.08 -0.19 19.47
C GLU A 46 8.84 -1.32 20.47
N ASN A 47 9.84 -1.59 21.33
CA ASN A 47 9.78 -2.64 22.36
C ASN A 47 9.32 -4.00 21.82
N ASN A 48 9.77 -4.36 20.64
CA ASN A 48 9.40 -5.58 19.91
C ASN A 48 7.91 -5.67 19.55
N CYS A 49 7.17 -4.56 19.63
CA CYS A 49 5.79 -4.44 19.21
C CYS A 49 5.70 -3.61 17.94
N ARG A 50 4.75 -3.96 17.08
CA ARG A 50 4.52 -3.34 15.77
C ARG A 50 3.16 -2.66 15.77
N TYR A 51 3.14 -1.40 15.32
CA TYR A 51 1.91 -0.61 15.28
C TYR A 51 1.81 0.12 13.94
N ILE A 52 0.62 0.09 13.38
CA ILE A 52 0.19 0.99 12.31
C ILE A 52 -0.85 1.93 12.93
N VAL A 53 -0.60 3.23 12.89
CA VAL A 53 -1.53 4.25 13.39
C VAL A 53 -2.09 5.00 12.20
N ILE A 54 -3.42 5.03 12.09
CA ILE A 54 -4.15 5.57 10.94
C ILE A 54 -5.04 6.72 11.42
N ASN A 55 -5.09 7.80 10.63
CA ASN A 55 -5.98 8.90 10.93
C ASN A 55 -7.44 8.47 10.76
N GLU A 56 -8.19 8.54 11.85
CA GLU A 56 -9.60 8.12 11.91
C GLU A 56 -10.54 9.02 11.08
N GLU A 57 -10.11 10.23 10.72
CA GLU A 57 -10.87 11.19 9.92
C GLU A 57 -10.86 10.92 8.41
N LEU A 58 -10.01 9.99 7.94
CA LEU A 58 -9.96 9.58 6.54
C LEU A 58 -11.18 8.75 6.16
N ASP A 59 -11.52 8.73 4.88
CA ASP A 59 -12.49 7.78 4.33
C ASP A 59 -11.95 6.33 4.39
N ASP A 60 -12.84 5.35 4.30
CA ASP A 60 -12.49 3.94 4.51
C ASP A 60 -11.52 3.40 3.44
N ILE A 61 -11.63 3.86 2.20
CA ILE A 61 -10.70 3.47 1.13
C ILE A 61 -9.30 4.00 1.44
N THR A 62 -9.20 5.28 1.78
CA THR A 62 -7.92 5.90 2.13
C THR A 62 -7.30 5.25 3.37
N LYS A 63 -8.08 4.91 4.40
CA LYS A 63 -7.61 4.15 5.57
C LYS A 63 -7.00 2.81 5.14
N GLY A 64 -7.68 2.06 4.27
CA GLY A 64 -7.19 0.80 3.73
C GLY A 64 -5.87 0.95 2.97
N VAL A 65 -5.76 1.99 2.13
CA VAL A 65 -4.53 2.28 1.38
C VAL A 65 -3.38 2.62 2.31
N VAL A 66 -3.62 3.46 3.32
CA VAL A 66 -2.61 3.81 4.35
C VAL A 66 -2.19 2.56 5.11
N CYS A 67 -3.13 1.72 5.56
CA CYS A 67 -2.82 0.47 6.24
C CYS A 67 -1.92 -0.44 5.41
N ALA A 68 -2.25 -0.67 4.13
CA ALA A 68 -1.47 -1.50 3.23
C ALA A 68 -0.07 -0.94 2.97
N HIS A 69 0.05 0.39 2.85
CA HIS A 69 1.32 1.08 2.66
C HIS A 69 2.24 0.91 3.89
N GLU A 70 1.71 1.17 5.10
CA GLU A 70 2.46 1.02 6.35
C GLU A 70 2.81 -0.45 6.64
N LEU A 71 1.92 -1.38 6.27
CA LEU A 71 2.23 -2.82 6.30
C LEU A 71 3.39 -3.15 5.35
N GLY A 72 3.45 -2.50 4.19
CA GLY A 72 4.58 -2.61 3.26
C GLY A 72 5.90 -2.20 3.91
N HIS A 73 5.91 -1.11 4.67
CA HIS A 73 7.09 -0.71 5.44
C HIS A 73 7.47 -1.74 6.51
N ASP A 74 6.51 -2.32 7.23
CA ASP A 74 6.80 -3.41 8.17
C ASP A 74 7.41 -4.63 7.48
N MET A 75 6.81 -5.06 6.38
CA MET A 75 7.18 -6.32 5.72
C MET A 75 8.48 -6.25 4.91
N LEU A 76 8.80 -5.08 4.37
CA LEU A 76 9.96 -4.89 3.48
C LEU A 76 11.13 -4.18 4.19
N HIS A 77 10.84 -3.28 5.13
CA HIS A 77 11.81 -2.30 5.64
C HIS A 77 11.93 -2.26 7.17
N ARG A 78 11.41 -3.25 7.91
CA ARG A 78 11.39 -3.27 9.38
C ARG A 78 12.75 -2.95 10.01
N LYS A 79 13.85 -3.46 9.46
CA LYS A 79 15.20 -3.20 9.98
C LYS A 79 15.61 -1.72 9.92
N LEU A 80 15.02 -0.95 9.04
CA LEU A 80 15.27 0.49 8.91
C LEU A 80 14.43 1.32 9.91
N SER A 81 13.46 0.68 10.58
CA SER A 81 12.52 1.31 11.51
C SER A 81 12.89 1.10 12.97
N VAL A 82 14.02 0.46 13.26
CA VAL A 82 14.51 0.21 14.62
C VAL A 82 15.00 1.53 15.21
N GLY A 83 14.29 2.07 16.21
CA GLY A 83 14.72 3.26 16.94
C GLY A 83 13.69 4.39 17.07
N GLY A 84 12.41 4.16 16.80
CA GLY A 84 11.35 5.13 17.08
C GLY A 84 10.55 5.61 15.87
N ILE A 85 9.69 6.58 16.10
CA ILE A 85 8.76 7.19 15.14
C ILE A 85 9.51 7.65 13.89
N ARG A 86 9.05 7.19 12.71
CA ARG A 86 9.54 7.65 11.40
C ARG A 86 9.08 9.06 11.01
N GLU A 87 8.73 9.95 11.94
CA GLU A 87 8.43 11.35 11.61
C GLU A 87 9.53 12.04 10.79
N ASN A 88 10.79 11.61 10.95
CA ASN A 88 11.91 12.17 10.20
C ASN A 88 12.22 11.43 8.88
N THR A 89 11.60 10.30 8.61
CA THR A 89 11.86 9.56 7.37
C THR A 89 10.93 9.95 6.23
N LEU A 90 9.84 10.63 6.48
CA LEU A 90 9.04 11.28 5.40
C LEU A 90 9.88 12.32 4.61
N PHE A 91 10.92 12.90 5.22
CA PHE A 91 11.84 13.84 4.56
C PHE A 91 13.15 13.19 4.07
N LEU A 92 13.50 11.99 4.60
CA LEU A 92 14.66 11.21 4.19
C LEU A 92 14.25 9.90 3.50
N ALA A 93 12.94 9.69 3.30
CA ALA A 93 12.43 8.54 2.59
C ALA A 93 13.09 8.50 1.20
N ASN A 94 14.00 7.58 1.07
CA ASN A 94 14.57 7.24 -0.22
C ASN A 94 13.36 6.94 -1.13
N ASN A 95 13.19 7.64 -2.23
CA ASN A 95 12.11 7.42 -3.20
C ASN A 95 11.89 5.93 -3.51
N LYS A 96 12.89 5.11 -3.25
CA LYS A 96 12.87 3.66 -3.40
C LYS A 96 11.99 2.96 -2.35
N THR A 97 12.15 3.25 -1.05
CA THR A 97 11.38 2.55 0.02
C THR A 97 9.88 2.90 -0.06
N GLU A 98 9.56 4.14 -0.35
CA GLU A 98 8.18 4.60 -0.56
C GLU A 98 7.55 3.93 -1.79
N ARG A 99 8.32 3.86 -2.89
CA ARG A 99 7.87 3.18 -4.10
C ARG A 99 7.65 1.68 -3.85
N GLU A 100 8.51 1.02 -3.10
CA GLU A 100 8.40 -0.39 -2.74
C GLU A 100 7.17 -0.64 -1.85
N ALA A 101 6.89 0.24 -0.87
CA ALA A 101 5.69 0.18 -0.03
C ALA A 101 4.41 0.38 -0.86
N ASN A 102 4.40 1.31 -1.82
CA ASN A 102 3.26 1.53 -2.72
C ASN A 102 3.01 0.35 -3.66
N LEU A 103 4.07 -0.28 -4.19
CA LEU A 103 3.95 -1.50 -4.98
C LEU A 103 3.39 -2.64 -4.14
N PHE A 104 3.87 -2.82 -2.92
CA PHE A 104 3.34 -3.81 -1.99
C PHE A 104 1.86 -3.54 -1.69
N ALA A 105 1.48 -2.29 -1.36
CA ALA A 105 0.11 -1.91 -1.09
C ALA A 105 -0.82 -2.20 -2.28
N SER A 106 -0.37 -1.93 -3.51
CA SER A 106 -1.16 -2.21 -4.71
C SER A 106 -1.42 -3.71 -4.92
N GLU A 107 -0.47 -4.57 -4.57
CA GLU A 107 -0.62 -6.03 -4.65
C GLU A 107 -1.53 -6.58 -3.53
N ILE A 108 -1.47 -6.01 -2.33
CA ILE A 108 -2.34 -6.40 -1.21
C ILE A 108 -3.80 -6.04 -1.45
N LEU A 109 -4.06 -4.86 -2.04
CA LEU A 109 -5.41 -4.31 -2.12
C LEU A 109 -6.15 -4.63 -3.41
N ILE A 110 -5.43 -4.83 -4.52
CA ILE A 110 -6.03 -4.92 -5.84
C ILE A 110 -5.69 -6.27 -6.49
N PRO A 111 -6.63 -7.22 -6.55
CA PRO A 111 -6.45 -8.45 -7.31
C PRO A 111 -6.18 -8.18 -8.80
N ASP A 112 -5.34 -9.01 -9.43
CA ASP A 112 -5.08 -8.91 -10.88
C ASP A 112 -6.38 -9.05 -11.69
N ASP A 113 -7.28 -9.94 -11.28
CA ASP A 113 -8.56 -10.21 -11.94
C ASP A 113 -9.50 -9.00 -11.94
N ASP A 114 -9.46 -8.15 -10.91
CA ASP A 114 -10.25 -6.92 -10.84
C ASP A 114 -9.80 -5.92 -11.92
N ILE A 115 -8.48 -5.77 -12.08
CA ILE A 115 -7.92 -4.95 -13.16
C ILE A 115 -8.31 -5.52 -14.53
N LEU A 116 -8.13 -6.82 -14.75
CA LEU A 116 -8.43 -7.46 -16.03
C LEU A 116 -9.91 -7.34 -16.40
N SER A 117 -10.80 -7.49 -15.43
CA SER A 117 -12.25 -7.34 -15.62
C SER A 117 -12.61 -5.89 -15.97
N ALA A 118 -12.05 -4.91 -15.24
CA ALA A 118 -12.32 -3.50 -15.46
C ALA A 118 -11.75 -2.96 -16.79
N LEU A 119 -10.64 -3.50 -17.27
CA LEU A 119 -10.02 -3.10 -18.54
C LEU A 119 -10.91 -3.35 -19.77
N SER A 120 -11.88 -4.26 -19.68
CA SER A 120 -12.85 -4.48 -20.77
C SER A 120 -13.72 -3.24 -21.02
N GLU A 121 -13.89 -2.38 -20.05
CA GLU A 121 -14.75 -1.20 -20.07
C GLU A 121 -13.99 0.13 -19.89
N CYS A 122 -12.71 0.07 -19.49
CA CYS A 122 -11.89 1.22 -19.17
C CYS A 122 -10.67 1.32 -20.09
N ASP A 123 -10.47 2.51 -20.66
CA ASP A 123 -9.38 2.86 -21.57
C ASP A 123 -8.27 3.73 -20.93
N SER A 124 -8.43 4.07 -19.64
CA SER A 124 -7.50 4.96 -18.95
C SER A 124 -7.41 4.65 -17.45
N VAL A 125 -6.27 4.99 -16.86
CA VAL A 125 -6.04 4.86 -15.40
C VAL A 125 -7.10 5.62 -14.60
N LYS A 126 -7.53 6.79 -15.06
CA LYS A 126 -8.57 7.59 -14.38
C LYS A 126 -9.92 6.86 -14.34
N ARG A 127 -10.30 6.16 -15.41
CA ARG A 127 -11.55 5.39 -15.45
C ARG A 127 -11.44 4.14 -14.59
N LEU A 128 -10.29 3.43 -14.62
CA LEU A 128 -10.02 2.32 -13.71
C LEU A 128 -10.09 2.75 -12.24
N SER A 129 -9.48 3.89 -11.90
CA SER A 129 -9.54 4.48 -10.56
C SER A 129 -10.98 4.75 -10.12
N ALA A 130 -11.80 5.35 -10.98
CA ALA A 130 -13.20 5.64 -10.69
C ALA A 130 -14.05 4.36 -10.54
N GLN A 131 -13.79 3.33 -11.36
CA GLN A 131 -14.55 2.07 -11.32
C GLN A 131 -14.18 1.20 -10.13
N LEU A 132 -12.88 1.10 -9.80
CA LEU A 132 -12.38 0.27 -8.72
C LEU A 132 -12.39 0.98 -7.36
N GLY A 133 -12.59 2.30 -7.35
CA GLY A 133 -12.62 3.12 -6.13
C GLY A 133 -11.24 3.41 -5.52
N PHE A 134 -10.14 3.00 -6.15
CA PHE A 134 -8.80 3.24 -5.65
C PHE A 134 -8.16 4.50 -6.27
N PRO A 135 -7.22 5.16 -5.56
CA PRO A 135 -6.47 6.28 -6.12
C PRO A 135 -5.73 5.92 -7.41
N SER A 136 -5.68 6.86 -8.35
CA SER A 136 -5.04 6.65 -9.66
C SER A 136 -3.57 6.24 -9.56
N GLU A 137 -2.87 6.76 -8.57
CA GLU A 137 -1.47 6.41 -8.28
C GLU A 137 -1.32 4.95 -7.86
N LEU A 138 -2.24 4.44 -7.03
CA LEU A 138 -2.23 3.03 -6.62
C LEU A 138 -2.52 2.10 -7.81
N ILE A 139 -3.47 2.48 -8.68
CA ILE A 139 -3.74 1.78 -9.94
C ILE A 139 -2.49 1.74 -10.83
N GLN A 140 -1.72 2.82 -10.91
CA GLN A 140 -0.48 2.84 -11.69
C GLN A 140 0.56 1.86 -11.15
N TYR A 141 0.76 1.81 -9.82
CA TYR A 141 1.64 0.81 -9.20
C TYR A 141 1.17 -0.61 -9.49
N LYS A 142 -0.15 -0.85 -9.46
CA LYS A 142 -0.71 -2.15 -9.83
C LYS A 142 -0.44 -2.52 -11.28
N LEU A 143 -0.68 -1.61 -12.22
CA LEU A 143 -0.39 -1.85 -13.65
C LEU A 143 1.12 -2.05 -13.89
N GLU A 144 1.98 -1.34 -13.17
CA GLU A 144 3.42 -1.55 -13.22
C GLU A 144 3.81 -2.95 -12.74
N ALA A 145 3.23 -3.41 -11.62
CA ALA A 145 3.45 -4.75 -11.09
C ALA A 145 2.96 -5.82 -12.08
N MET A 146 1.80 -5.64 -12.68
CA MET A 146 1.26 -6.55 -13.70
C MET A 146 2.13 -6.55 -14.97
N ASN A 147 2.65 -5.40 -15.41
CA ASN A 147 3.59 -5.34 -16.54
C ASN A 147 4.88 -6.12 -16.24
N PHE A 148 5.37 -6.08 -15.01
CA PHE A 148 6.49 -6.92 -14.59
C PHE A 148 6.16 -8.41 -14.62
N LYS A 149 4.89 -8.80 -14.38
CA LYS A 149 4.40 -10.18 -14.50
C LYS A 149 4.22 -10.63 -15.95
N GLY A 150 4.43 -9.74 -16.95
CA GLY A 150 4.35 -10.06 -18.39
C GLY A 150 3.13 -9.50 -19.10
N TYR A 151 2.30 -8.70 -18.45
CA TYR A 151 1.27 -7.90 -19.15
C TYR A 151 1.93 -6.69 -19.82
N HIS A 152 1.24 -6.07 -20.81
CA HIS A 152 1.79 -4.96 -21.60
C HIS A 152 0.84 -3.77 -21.63
N PHE A 153 0.46 -3.28 -20.45
CA PHE A 153 -0.38 -2.09 -20.35
C PHE A 153 0.41 -0.81 -20.64
N LYS A 154 -0.18 0.10 -21.43
CA LYS A 154 0.38 1.44 -21.62
C LYS A 154 0.03 2.29 -20.41
N LEU A 155 1.04 2.73 -19.67
CA LEU A 155 0.89 3.66 -18.55
C LEU A 155 0.85 5.08 -19.12
N SER A 156 -0.28 5.77 -18.99
CA SER A 156 -0.36 7.20 -19.30
C SER A 156 0.07 8.01 -18.07
N ASP A 157 0.85 9.08 -18.31
CA ASP A 157 1.48 9.91 -17.27
C ASP A 157 0.47 10.51 -16.29
N VAL A 158 0.55 10.09 -15.03
CA VAL A 158 -0.09 10.76 -13.87
C VAL A 158 1.01 11.13 -12.88
N LYS A 159 0.98 12.36 -12.37
CA LYS A 159 1.98 12.85 -11.40
C LYS A 159 1.81 12.15 -10.05
N ASN A 160 2.92 11.64 -9.49
CA ASN A 160 2.98 10.90 -8.21
C ASN A 160 2.93 11.84 -6.99
N ASP A 161 1.75 12.32 -6.58
CA ASP A 161 1.61 13.20 -5.40
C ASP A 161 0.60 12.70 -4.33
N PHE A 162 0.19 11.43 -4.39
CA PHE A 162 -0.94 10.93 -3.56
C PHE A 162 -0.64 10.82 -2.06
N LEU A 163 0.59 10.51 -1.66
CA LEU A 163 0.96 10.30 -0.24
C LEU A 163 1.83 11.43 0.36
N LYS A 164 1.87 12.59 -0.27
CA LYS A 164 2.50 13.78 0.33
C LYS A 164 1.55 14.53 1.24
#